data_6e96946462e926ade5d4b2dffaa61873
#
_entry.id   6e96946462e926ade5d4b2dffaa61873
#
_cell.length_a   1.000
_cell.length_b   1.000
_cell.length_c   1.000
_cell.angle_alpha   90.00
_cell.angle_beta   90.00
_cell.angle_gamma   90.00
#
_symmetry.space_group_name_H-M   'P 1'
#
loop_
_entity.id
_entity.type
_entity.pdbx_description
1 polymer ?
#
loop_
_entity_poly.entity_id
_entity_poly.type
_entity_poly.pdbx_seq_one_letter_code
_entity_poly.pdbx_strand_id
1 'polypeptide(L)'
;MNRVPDNRNPLWIALEWVACLALAGVLIAAAFPKISNPDQFALAVYQYQLLPTMLVNLVAVYLPWLEISCAAALVALPAARRGALLIVAGMLVVFTMAIAWVVIRGQAIPCGCFGGDDSSAAGWWSLARNCGLLALTALALRSTR
;
A
#
# COMPACT_ATOMS: atom_id res chain seq x y z
N MET A 1 -21.45 -28.30 4.25
CA MET A 1 -20.52 -27.33 3.64
C MET A 1 -19.35 -28.14 3.08
N ASN A 2 -19.42 -28.48 1.79
CA ASN A 2 -18.38 -29.27 1.10
C ASN A 2 -17.17 -28.35 0.87
N ARG A 3 -16.11 -28.54 1.63
CA ARG A 3 -14.79 -28.00 1.26
C ARG A 3 -14.33 -28.81 0.06
N VAL A 4 -14.33 -28.17 -1.10
CA VAL A 4 -13.62 -28.72 -2.26
C VAL A 4 -12.17 -28.88 -1.82
N PRO A 5 -11.55 -30.09 -1.95
CA PRO A 5 -10.16 -30.27 -1.59
C PRO A 5 -9.31 -29.34 -2.46
N ASP A 6 -8.59 -28.43 -1.80
CA ASP A 6 -7.67 -27.51 -2.43
C ASP A 6 -6.47 -28.31 -2.96
N ASN A 7 -6.55 -28.72 -4.22
CA ASN A 7 -5.51 -29.49 -4.91
C ASN A 7 -4.34 -28.59 -5.38
N ARG A 8 -4.17 -27.42 -4.73
CA ARG A 8 -3.05 -26.52 -5.01
C ARG A 8 -1.76 -27.10 -4.41
N ASN A 9 -0.68 -27.03 -5.18
CA ASN A 9 0.64 -27.43 -4.68
C ASN A 9 0.97 -26.65 -3.38
N PRO A 10 1.51 -27.32 -2.34
CA PRO A 10 1.83 -26.67 -1.07
C PRO A 10 2.78 -25.48 -1.22
N LEU A 11 3.61 -25.47 -2.26
CA LEU A 11 4.50 -24.34 -2.59
C LEU A 11 3.72 -23.07 -2.95
N TRP A 12 2.62 -23.15 -3.69
CA TRP A 12 1.80 -21.99 -4.03
C TRP A 12 1.08 -21.42 -2.82
N ILE A 13 0.61 -22.29 -1.93
CA ILE A 13 -0.02 -21.87 -0.66
C ILE A 13 1.01 -21.17 0.22
N ALA A 14 2.22 -21.71 0.35
CA ALA A 14 3.30 -21.08 1.10
C ALA A 14 3.69 -19.72 0.52
N LEU A 15 3.83 -19.64 -0.82
CA LEU A 15 4.15 -18.39 -1.51
C LEU A 15 3.07 -17.32 -1.30
N GLU A 16 1.79 -17.70 -1.36
CA GLU A 16 0.66 -16.81 -1.08
C GLU A 16 0.73 -16.24 0.34
N TRP A 17 0.98 -17.10 1.34
CA TRP A 17 1.10 -16.67 2.73
C TRP A 17 2.28 -15.73 2.94
N VAL A 18 3.45 -16.06 2.38
CA VAL A 18 4.64 -15.19 2.47
C VAL A 18 4.37 -13.83 1.83
N ALA A 19 3.75 -13.81 0.64
CA ALA A 19 3.40 -12.56 -0.03
C ALA A 19 2.39 -11.72 0.77
N CYS A 20 1.34 -12.34 1.32
CA CYS A 20 0.34 -11.66 2.15
C CYS A 20 0.93 -11.12 3.45
N LEU A 21 1.80 -11.87 4.12
CA LEU A 21 2.49 -11.42 5.34
C LEU A 21 3.45 -10.27 5.05
N ALA A 22 4.22 -10.35 3.95
CA ALA A 22 5.11 -9.27 3.54
C ALA A 22 4.33 -7.99 3.21
N LEU A 23 3.24 -8.09 2.45
CA LEU A 23 2.37 -6.95 2.14
C LEU A 23 1.72 -6.37 3.41
N ALA A 24 1.21 -7.20 4.30
CA ALA A 24 0.62 -6.76 5.57
C ALA A 24 1.66 -6.03 6.44
N GLY A 25 2.88 -6.55 6.54
CA GLY A 25 3.98 -5.90 7.26
C GLY A 25 4.32 -4.53 6.69
N VAL A 26 4.40 -4.41 5.36
CA VAL A 26 4.65 -3.12 4.69
C VAL A 26 3.51 -2.13 4.92
N LEU A 27 2.24 -2.57 4.83
CA LEU A 27 1.08 -1.71 5.07
C LEU A 27 1.04 -1.20 6.51
N ILE A 28 1.32 -2.04 7.50
CA ILE A 28 1.39 -1.63 8.91
C ILE A 28 2.54 -0.64 9.12
N ALA A 29 3.73 -0.94 8.59
CA ALA A 29 4.87 -0.05 8.69
C ALA A 29 4.62 1.31 8.02
N ALA A 30 3.86 1.36 6.93
CA ALA A 30 3.46 2.58 6.25
C ALA A 30 2.36 3.36 7.00
N ALA A 31 1.41 2.67 7.65
CA ALA A 31 0.30 3.29 8.38
C ALA A 31 0.76 3.90 9.70
N PHE A 32 1.70 3.26 10.40
CA PHE A 32 2.13 3.66 11.73
C PHE A 32 2.58 5.13 11.84
N PRO A 33 3.53 5.64 11.04
CA PRO A 33 3.95 7.04 11.12
C PRO A 33 2.85 8.01 10.70
N LYS A 34 1.94 7.63 9.80
CA LYS A 34 0.81 8.46 9.38
C LYS A 34 -0.20 8.66 10.50
N ILE A 35 -0.40 7.64 11.35
CA ILE A 35 -1.27 7.71 12.52
C ILE A 35 -0.60 8.51 13.64
N SER A 36 0.71 8.33 13.81
CA SER A 36 1.47 9.03 14.86
C SER A 36 1.58 10.55 14.59
N ASN A 37 1.67 10.94 13.31
CA ASN A 37 1.83 12.35 12.91
C ASN A 37 0.89 12.69 11.73
N PRO A 38 -0.43 12.77 11.95
CA PRO A 38 -1.40 13.00 10.89
C PRO A 38 -1.24 14.34 10.18
N ASP A 39 -0.79 15.38 10.91
CA ASP A 39 -0.58 16.71 10.34
C ASP A 39 0.56 16.73 9.32
N GLN A 40 1.66 16.04 9.63
CA GLN A 40 2.79 15.91 8.68
C GLN A 40 2.37 15.13 7.44
N PHE A 41 1.56 14.08 7.62
CA PHE A 41 1.04 13.32 6.48
C PHE A 41 0.06 14.15 5.63
N ALA A 42 -0.83 14.94 6.26
CA ALA A 42 -1.72 15.85 5.56
C ALA A 42 -0.93 16.91 4.77
N LEU A 43 0.14 17.46 5.35
CA LEU A 43 1.02 18.40 4.66
C LEU A 43 1.71 17.75 3.46
N ALA A 44 2.20 16.51 3.59
CA ALA A 44 2.80 15.79 2.48
C ALA A 44 1.77 15.60 1.35
N VAL A 45 0.55 15.14 1.66
CA VAL A 45 -0.54 14.98 0.66
C VAL A 45 -0.87 16.32 -0.02
N TYR A 46 -0.90 17.41 0.73
CA TYR A 46 -1.14 18.75 0.19
C TYR A 46 -0.03 19.20 -0.79
N GLN A 47 1.22 18.90 -0.48
CA GLN A 47 2.38 19.27 -1.33
C GLN A 47 2.36 18.59 -2.70
N TYR A 48 1.72 17.43 -2.84
CA TYR A 48 1.53 16.79 -4.15
C TYR A 48 0.61 17.56 -5.09
N GLN A 49 -0.21 18.50 -4.56
CA GLN A 49 -1.15 19.36 -5.33
C GLN A 49 -2.07 18.57 -6.28
N LEU A 50 -2.39 17.33 -5.93
CA LEU A 50 -3.27 16.45 -6.72
C LEU A 50 -4.73 16.51 -6.25
N LEU A 51 -4.96 16.97 -5.01
CA LEU A 51 -6.27 16.98 -4.37
C LEU A 51 -6.67 18.38 -3.92
N PRO A 52 -7.96 18.75 -3.99
CA PRO A 52 -8.47 19.94 -3.34
C PRO A 52 -8.30 19.83 -1.82
N THR A 53 -8.06 20.98 -1.15
CA THR A 53 -7.76 21.05 0.30
C THR A 53 -8.78 20.31 1.19
N MET A 54 -10.06 20.31 0.80
CA MET A 54 -11.09 19.58 1.54
C MET A 54 -10.88 18.06 1.58
N LEU A 55 -10.30 17.49 0.51
CA LEU A 55 -10.04 16.04 0.42
C LEU A 55 -8.72 15.64 1.06
N VAL A 56 -7.79 16.56 1.26
CA VAL A 56 -6.48 16.28 1.88
C VAL A 56 -6.66 15.72 3.29
N ASN A 57 -7.45 16.38 4.13
CA ASN A 57 -7.70 15.94 5.50
C ASN A 57 -8.45 14.60 5.54
N LEU A 58 -9.41 14.42 4.63
CA LEU A 58 -10.14 13.15 4.53
C LEU A 58 -9.19 12.00 4.20
N VAL A 59 -8.33 12.17 3.20
CA VAL A 59 -7.34 11.16 2.81
C VAL A 59 -6.35 10.91 3.92
N ALA A 60 -5.87 11.98 4.59
CA ALA A 60 -4.89 11.86 5.67
C ALA A 60 -5.41 11.03 6.85
N VAL A 61 -6.70 11.11 7.16
CA VAL A 61 -7.32 10.34 8.23
C VAL A 61 -7.70 8.93 7.78
N TYR A 62 -8.38 8.78 6.64
CA TYR A 62 -8.95 7.48 6.25
C TYR A 62 -7.92 6.50 5.67
N LEU A 63 -6.88 7.00 4.99
CA LEU A 63 -5.92 6.15 4.31
C LEU A 63 -5.15 5.21 5.25
N PRO A 64 -4.60 5.66 6.41
CA PRO A 64 -3.91 4.77 7.32
C PRO A 64 -4.82 3.67 7.89
N TRP A 65 -6.08 3.99 8.16
CA TRP A 65 -7.06 3.00 8.63
C TRP A 65 -7.41 1.98 7.56
N LEU A 66 -7.50 2.41 6.30
CA LEU A 66 -7.69 1.52 5.18
C LEU A 66 -6.47 0.58 5.00
N GLU A 67 -5.25 1.08 5.15
CA GLU A 67 -4.02 0.29 5.13
C GLU A 67 -4.04 -0.81 6.20
N ILE A 68 -4.39 -0.46 7.46
CA ILE A 68 -4.48 -1.43 8.57
C ILE A 68 -5.61 -2.44 8.32
N SER A 69 -6.76 -1.99 7.85
CA SER A 69 -7.89 -2.89 7.55
C SER A 69 -7.54 -3.90 6.45
N CYS A 70 -6.85 -3.47 5.42
CA CYS A 70 -6.34 -4.35 4.37
C CYS A 70 -5.29 -5.33 4.91
N ALA A 71 -4.35 -4.87 5.75
CA ALA A 71 -3.36 -5.72 6.38
C ALA A 71 -4.01 -6.81 7.24
N ALA A 72 -4.99 -6.44 8.07
CA ALA A 72 -5.75 -7.38 8.89
C ALA A 72 -6.54 -8.39 8.02
N ALA A 73 -7.17 -7.93 6.95
CA ALA A 73 -7.92 -8.80 6.03
C ALA A 73 -7.01 -9.80 5.30
N LEU A 74 -5.80 -9.40 4.92
CA LEU A 74 -4.82 -10.28 4.27
C LEU A 74 -4.41 -11.45 5.16
N VAL A 75 -4.29 -11.22 6.48
CA VAL A 75 -3.81 -12.21 7.44
C VAL A 75 -4.97 -13.00 8.04
N ALA A 76 -6.03 -12.32 8.53
CA ALA A 76 -7.07 -12.92 9.35
C ALA A 76 -8.25 -13.48 8.54
N LEU A 77 -8.51 -12.97 7.31
CA LEU A 77 -9.72 -13.28 6.56
C LEU A 77 -9.40 -13.87 5.16
N PRO A 78 -9.14 -15.18 5.05
CA PRO A 78 -8.83 -15.81 3.75
C PRO A 78 -9.91 -15.57 2.68
N ALA A 79 -11.17 -15.51 3.09
CA ALA A 79 -12.29 -15.24 2.17
C ALA A 79 -12.28 -13.80 1.61
N ALA A 80 -11.78 -12.82 2.36
CA ALA A 80 -11.69 -11.42 1.95
C ALA A 80 -10.33 -11.06 1.31
N ARG A 81 -9.37 -12.00 1.33
CA ARG A 81 -7.99 -11.78 0.89
C ARG A 81 -7.90 -11.23 -0.53
N ARG A 82 -8.66 -11.77 -1.45
CA ARG A 82 -8.69 -11.30 -2.83
C ARG A 82 -9.20 -9.86 -2.96
N GLY A 83 -10.25 -9.50 -2.23
CA GLY A 83 -10.77 -8.13 -2.18
C GLY A 83 -9.75 -7.16 -1.60
N ALA A 84 -9.10 -7.54 -0.50
CA ALA A 84 -8.03 -6.76 0.13
C ALA A 84 -6.85 -6.53 -0.83
N LEU A 85 -6.40 -7.57 -1.56
CA LEU A 85 -5.33 -7.45 -2.57
C LEU A 85 -5.70 -6.49 -3.70
N LEU A 86 -6.96 -6.47 -4.15
CA LEU A 86 -7.43 -5.53 -5.18
C LEU A 86 -7.40 -4.08 -4.68
N ILE A 87 -7.82 -3.85 -3.44
CA ILE A 87 -7.76 -2.53 -2.81
C ILE A 87 -6.30 -2.09 -2.67
N VAL A 88 -5.42 -2.95 -2.17
CA VAL A 88 -3.97 -2.68 -2.05
C VAL A 88 -3.36 -2.36 -3.41
N ALA A 89 -3.69 -3.13 -4.46
CA ALA A 89 -3.23 -2.84 -5.82
C ALA A 89 -3.68 -1.46 -6.29
N GLY A 90 -4.95 -1.09 -6.08
CA GLY A 90 -5.48 0.22 -6.41
C GLY A 90 -4.75 1.35 -5.68
N MET A 91 -4.52 1.20 -4.37
CA MET A 91 -3.77 2.17 -3.58
C MET A 91 -2.33 2.32 -4.09
N LEU A 92 -1.62 1.22 -4.35
CA LEU A 92 -0.25 1.25 -4.88
C LEU A 92 -0.18 1.89 -6.26
N VAL A 93 -1.17 1.68 -7.13
CA VAL A 93 -1.24 2.34 -8.45
C VAL A 93 -1.39 3.85 -8.28
N VAL A 94 -2.31 4.31 -7.43
CA VAL A 94 -2.51 5.74 -7.16
C VAL A 94 -1.24 6.37 -6.59
N PHE A 95 -0.58 5.73 -5.62
CA PHE A 95 0.69 6.23 -5.06
C PHE A 95 1.81 6.24 -6.10
N THR A 96 1.90 5.21 -6.93
CA THR A 96 2.91 5.17 -8.00
C THR A 96 2.72 6.31 -8.99
N MET A 97 1.47 6.59 -9.39
CA MET A 97 1.17 7.73 -10.27
C MET A 97 1.48 9.07 -9.61
N ALA A 98 1.16 9.24 -8.33
CA ALA A 98 1.45 10.45 -7.57
C ALA A 98 2.98 10.70 -7.49
N ILE A 99 3.76 9.67 -7.15
CA ILE A 99 5.23 9.76 -7.08
C ILE A 99 5.80 10.06 -8.46
N ALA A 100 5.35 9.36 -9.51
CA ALA A 100 5.82 9.59 -10.88
C ALA A 100 5.57 11.03 -11.33
N TRP A 101 4.41 11.59 -11.00
CA TRP A 101 4.07 12.99 -11.29
C TRP A 101 5.06 13.97 -10.66
N VAL A 102 5.40 13.78 -9.39
CA VAL A 102 6.33 14.62 -8.65
C VAL A 102 7.76 14.49 -9.20
N VAL A 103 8.18 13.26 -9.50
CA VAL A 103 9.51 12.97 -10.08
C VAL A 103 9.67 13.65 -11.44
N ILE A 104 8.65 13.57 -12.31
CA ILE A 104 8.67 14.22 -13.64
C ILE A 104 8.75 15.74 -13.53
N ARG A 105 8.11 16.33 -12.49
CA ARG A 105 8.17 17.78 -12.23
C ARG A 105 9.47 18.25 -11.58
N GLY A 106 10.38 17.34 -11.21
CA GLY A 106 11.64 17.67 -10.56
C GLY A 106 11.48 18.28 -9.16
N GLN A 107 10.33 18.06 -8.51
CA GLN A 107 10.05 18.60 -7.18
C GLN A 107 10.63 17.66 -6.11
N ALA A 108 11.47 18.19 -5.23
CA ALA A 108 11.99 17.46 -4.07
C ALA A 108 10.95 17.48 -2.93
N ILE A 109 9.87 16.68 -3.07
CA ILE A 109 8.83 16.55 -2.04
C ILE A 109 9.13 15.31 -1.20
N PRO A 110 9.04 15.35 0.15
CA PRO A 110 9.17 14.16 0.98
C PRO A 110 8.09 13.15 0.61
N CYS A 111 8.47 11.88 0.44
CA CYS A 111 7.57 10.83 -0.05
C CYS A 111 6.34 10.60 0.85
N GLY A 112 6.43 10.94 2.14
CA GLY A 112 5.34 10.80 3.12
C GLY A 112 4.88 9.36 3.36
N CYS A 113 5.47 8.36 2.69
CA CYS A 113 5.03 6.97 2.77
C CYS A 113 5.38 6.31 4.11
N PHE A 114 6.49 6.72 4.74
CA PHE A 114 7.01 6.14 5.99
C PHE A 114 7.27 7.15 7.12
N GLY A 115 6.63 8.33 7.06
CA GLY A 115 6.77 9.38 8.09
C GLY A 115 7.96 10.31 7.89
N GLY A 116 7.79 11.50 8.40
CA GLY A 116 8.43 12.75 8.01
C GLY A 116 9.92 12.98 8.22
N ASP A 117 10.75 12.04 8.57
CA ASP A 117 12.20 12.26 8.75
C ASP A 117 13.08 11.58 7.69
N ASP A 118 12.48 10.86 6.77
CA ASP A 118 13.24 10.36 5.62
C ASP A 118 13.48 11.53 4.66
N SER A 119 14.68 12.10 4.75
CA SER A 119 15.27 13.06 3.82
C SER A 119 15.41 12.54 2.37
N SER A 120 14.90 11.33 2.10
CA SER A 120 14.76 10.80 0.76
C SER A 120 13.51 11.42 0.10
N ALA A 121 13.75 12.51 -0.65
CA ALA A 121 12.78 13.04 -1.59
C ALA A 121 12.12 11.91 -2.40
N ALA A 122 10.84 12.07 -2.74
CA ALA A 122 10.16 11.20 -3.68
C ALA A 122 11.02 11.06 -4.95
N GLY A 123 11.64 9.90 -5.12
CA GLY A 123 12.63 9.66 -6.16
C GLY A 123 12.47 8.31 -6.80
N TRP A 124 13.36 7.98 -7.72
CA TRP A 124 13.39 6.72 -8.44
C TRP A 124 13.36 5.49 -7.54
N TRP A 125 13.96 5.58 -6.34
CA TRP A 125 13.94 4.51 -5.35
C TRP A 125 12.51 4.22 -4.82
N SER A 126 11.75 5.26 -4.52
CA SER A 126 10.36 5.12 -4.07
C SER A 126 9.48 4.51 -5.17
N LEU A 127 9.72 4.90 -6.42
CA LEU A 127 9.04 4.34 -7.58
C LEU A 127 9.38 2.85 -7.77
N ALA A 128 10.66 2.48 -7.71
CA ALA A 128 11.12 1.09 -7.84
C ALA A 128 10.52 0.20 -6.74
N ARG A 129 10.51 0.67 -5.51
CA ARG A 129 9.88 -0.03 -4.37
C ARG A 129 8.39 -0.28 -4.60
N ASN A 130 7.64 0.73 -5.03
CA ASN A 130 6.22 0.60 -5.32
C ASN A 130 5.93 -0.35 -6.48
N CYS A 131 6.74 -0.34 -7.54
CA CYS A 131 6.66 -1.32 -8.62
C CYS A 131 6.89 -2.75 -8.13
N GLY A 132 7.87 -2.95 -7.23
CA GLY A 132 8.10 -4.24 -6.58
C GLY A 132 6.90 -4.73 -5.76
N LEU A 133 6.28 -3.84 -4.99
CA LEU A 133 5.07 -4.16 -4.22
C LEU A 133 3.87 -4.46 -5.12
N LEU A 134 3.71 -3.75 -6.24
CA LEU A 134 2.69 -4.06 -7.26
C LEU A 134 2.91 -5.43 -7.89
N ALA A 135 4.15 -5.79 -8.22
CA ALA A 135 4.48 -7.11 -8.75
C ALA A 135 4.15 -8.22 -7.72
N LEU A 136 4.51 -8.01 -6.45
CA LEU A 136 4.19 -8.93 -5.37
C LEU A 136 2.67 -9.09 -5.18
N THR A 137 1.93 -7.99 -5.23
CA THR A 137 0.45 -8.01 -5.14
C THR A 137 -0.16 -8.75 -6.32
N ALA A 138 0.36 -8.56 -7.54
CA ALA A 138 -0.10 -9.28 -8.74
C ALA A 138 0.18 -10.79 -8.65
N LEU A 139 1.34 -11.19 -8.10
CA LEU A 139 1.66 -12.60 -7.85
C LEU A 139 0.70 -13.21 -6.83
N ALA A 140 0.44 -12.51 -5.72
CA ALA A 140 -0.52 -12.94 -4.71
C ALA A 140 -1.94 -13.08 -5.27
N LEU A 141 -2.38 -12.15 -6.13
CA LEU A 141 -3.67 -12.24 -6.82
C LEU A 141 -3.79 -13.43 -7.75
N ARG A 142 -2.69 -13.84 -8.40
CA ARG A 142 -2.69 -15.04 -9.26
C ARG A 142 -2.79 -16.32 -8.43
N SER A 143 -2.18 -16.36 -7.26
CA SER A 143 -2.20 -17.53 -6.39
C SER A 143 -3.54 -17.72 -5.66
N THR A 144 -4.33 -16.66 -5.49
CA THR A 144 -5.68 -16.71 -4.87
C THR A 144 -6.81 -17.10 -5.84
N ARG A 145 -6.49 -17.51 -7.06
CA ARG A 145 -7.46 -18.00 -8.06
C ARG A 145 -7.83 -19.49 -7.85
#